data_30c16a230559b972fda5f3b7486d4de1
#
_entry.id   30c16a230559b972fda5f3b7486d4de1
#
_cell.length_a   1.000
_cell.length_b   1.000
_cell.length_c   1.000
_cell.angle_alpha   90.00
_cell.angle_beta   90.00
_cell.angle_gamma   90.00
#
_symmetry.space_group_name_H-M   'P 1'
#
loop_
_entity.id
_entity.type
_entity.pdbx_description
1 polymer ?
#
loop_
_entity_poly.entity_id
_entity_poly.type
_entity_poly.pdbx_seq_one_letter_code
_entity_poly.pdbx_strand_id
1 'polypeptide(L)'
;MKKALIVVDIQNDFCRGGSLEVADGEKIIPYINHLMKTNNYDEIILTQDFHPTEHKSFAVNNGKSVGEIINLNGTSQTMWPVHCVQGTPGVEFHPDLEKNHATHIIKKGMNPEIDSYSAFFDNQKLIDTGLSNYLKSKDIETVEIVGLALDYCVKYTCIDAVSEGFKVILHFNGTKAVNLHPDDAKNTVFELLEKGVSVIN
;
A
#
# COMPACT_ATOMS: atom_id res chain seq x y z
N MET A 1 17.17 -13.86 12.24
CA MET A 1 16.80 -12.84 11.20
C MET A 1 15.66 -12.02 11.77
N LYS A 2 15.88 -10.72 11.90
CA LYS A 2 14.83 -9.80 12.33
C LYS A 2 13.85 -9.55 11.19
N LYS A 3 12.56 -9.45 11.51
CA LYS A 3 11.52 -9.27 10.51
C LYS A 3 10.49 -8.22 10.89
N ALA A 4 9.98 -7.52 9.88
CA ALA A 4 8.88 -6.57 10.01
C ALA A 4 7.65 -7.03 9.24
N LEU A 5 6.46 -6.67 9.75
CA LEU A 5 5.21 -6.72 9.00
C LEU A 5 4.90 -5.32 8.47
N ILE A 6 4.64 -5.20 7.17
CA ILE A 6 4.13 -3.97 6.57
C ILE A 6 2.66 -4.21 6.19
N VAL A 7 1.77 -3.48 6.87
CA VAL A 7 0.32 -3.50 6.64
C VAL A 7 -0.03 -2.29 5.80
N VAL A 8 -0.35 -2.52 4.54
CA VAL A 8 -0.53 -1.48 3.55
C VAL A 8 -1.98 -1.01 3.52
N ASP A 9 -2.21 0.26 3.81
CA ASP A 9 -3.40 1.07 3.53
C ASP A 9 -4.75 0.43 3.90
N ILE A 10 -4.88 -0.10 5.11
CA ILE A 10 -6.17 -0.61 5.62
C ILE A 10 -7.00 0.57 6.13
N GLN A 11 -7.52 1.37 5.19
CA GLN A 11 -8.25 2.61 5.43
C GLN A 11 -9.71 2.50 4.98
N ASN A 12 -10.58 3.36 5.54
CA ASN A 12 -12.02 3.32 5.27
C ASN A 12 -12.35 3.45 3.78
N ASP A 13 -11.64 4.34 3.04
CA ASP A 13 -11.93 4.54 1.62
C ASP A 13 -11.59 3.34 0.73
N PHE A 14 -10.73 2.43 1.17
CA PHE A 14 -10.42 1.19 0.46
C PHE A 14 -11.29 0.00 0.89
N CYS A 15 -12.11 0.15 1.92
CA CYS A 15 -13.00 -0.87 2.43
C CYS A 15 -14.44 -0.63 1.96
N ARG A 16 -15.35 -1.53 2.31
CA ARG A 16 -16.75 -1.49 1.88
C ARG A 16 -17.42 -0.15 2.16
N GLY A 17 -17.99 0.44 1.11
CA GLY A 17 -18.66 1.74 1.16
C GLY A 17 -17.72 2.94 1.05
N GLY A 18 -16.41 2.72 0.94
CA GLY A 18 -15.41 3.76 0.71
C GLY A 18 -15.40 4.27 -0.73
N SER A 19 -14.75 5.42 -0.97
CA SER A 19 -14.76 6.09 -2.28
C SER A 19 -13.91 5.39 -3.34
N LEU A 20 -12.95 4.55 -2.93
CA LEU A 20 -12.15 3.68 -3.78
C LEU A 20 -12.19 2.25 -3.23
N GLU A 21 -13.41 1.73 -3.07
CA GLU A 21 -13.65 0.40 -2.50
C GLU A 21 -12.94 -0.70 -3.29
N VAL A 22 -12.12 -1.46 -2.58
CA VAL A 22 -11.54 -2.72 -3.06
C VAL A 22 -12.50 -3.85 -2.66
N ALA A 23 -12.95 -4.62 -3.64
CA ALA A 23 -13.93 -5.69 -3.39
C ALA A 23 -13.45 -6.66 -2.30
N ASP A 24 -14.25 -6.84 -1.26
CA ASP A 24 -13.94 -7.67 -0.08
C ASP A 24 -12.67 -7.21 0.69
N GLY A 25 -12.28 -5.94 0.57
CA GLY A 25 -11.08 -5.42 1.20
C GLY A 25 -11.06 -5.59 2.72
N GLU A 26 -12.18 -5.34 3.38
CA GLU A 26 -12.30 -5.51 4.83
C GLU A 26 -12.19 -6.98 5.29
N LYS A 27 -12.41 -7.96 4.41
CA LYS A 27 -12.36 -9.38 4.77
C LYS A 27 -10.96 -9.89 5.11
N ILE A 28 -9.92 -9.14 4.74
CA ILE A 28 -8.54 -9.50 5.09
C ILE A 28 -8.15 -9.04 6.50
N ILE A 29 -8.90 -8.14 7.12
CA ILE A 29 -8.55 -7.54 8.42
C ILE A 29 -8.40 -8.59 9.54
N PRO A 30 -9.28 -9.59 9.68
CA PRO A 30 -9.09 -10.62 10.70
C PRO A 30 -7.77 -11.40 10.54
N TYR A 31 -7.36 -11.68 9.29
CA TYR A 31 -6.10 -12.34 9.01
C TYR A 31 -4.89 -11.45 9.39
N ILE A 32 -4.95 -10.16 9.05
CA ILE A 32 -3.92 -9.17 9.40
C ILE A 32 -3.80 -9.04 10.91
N ASN A 33 -4.91 -8.89 11.62
CA ASN A 33 -4.92 -8.81 13.09
C ASN A 33 -4.33 -10.08 13.73
N HIS A 34 -4.63 -11.26 13.17
CA HIS A 34 -4.03 -12.51 13.62
C HIS A 34 -2.51 -12.51 13.43
N LEU A 35 -2.00 -12.08 12.28
CA LEU A 35 -0.56 -11.97 12.05
C LEU A 35 0.12 -11.04 13.04
N MET A 36 -0.46 -9.85 13.27
CA MET A 36 0.09 -8.86 14.20
C MET A 36 0.20 -9.39 15.64
N LYS A 37 -0.72 -10.28 16.05
CA LYS A 37 -0.76 -10.85 17.41
C LYS A 37 0.15 -12.06 17.59
N THR A 38 0.22 -12.93 16.58
CA THR A 38 0.75 -14.29 16.77
C THR A 38 2.15 -14.47 16.22
N ASN A 39 2.55 -13.68 15.23
CA ASN A 39 3.88 -13.74 14.67
C ASN A 39 4.78 -12.73 15.39
N ASN A 40 5.89 -13.20 15.94
CA ASN A 40 6.86 -12.32 16.60
C ASN A 40 7.57 -11.45 15.57
N TYR A 41 6.97 -10.32 15.20
CA TYR A 41 7.61 -9.28 14.43
C TYR A 41 8.40 -8.35 15.32
N ASP A 42 9.61 -7.96 14.89
CA ASP A 42 10.41 -6.96 15.57
C ASP A 42 9.84 -5.55 15.36
N GLU A 43 9.21 -5.34 14.20
CA GLU A 43 8.52 -4.09 13.85
C GLU A 43 7.20 -4.39 13.12
N ILE A 44 6.17 -3.59 13.38
CA ILE A 44 4.89 -3.61 12.67
C ILE A 44 4.61 -2.21 12.15
N ILE A 45 4.62 -2.07 10.83
CA ILE A 45 4.46 -0.79 10.13
C ILE A 45 3.08 -0.74 9.52
N LEU A 46 2.32 0.31 9.79
CA LEU A 46 1.10 0.62 9.03
C LEU A 46 1.43 1.70 8.01
N THR A 47 0.93 1.59 6.80
CA THR A 47 0.97 2.68 5.84
C THR A 47 -0.40 3.34 5.71
N GLN A 48 -0.40 4.60 5.34
CA GLN A 48 -1.61 5.40 5.20
C GLN A 48 -1.47 6.34 4.00
N ASP A 49 -2.31 6.17 2.97
CA ASP A 49 -2.51 7.19 1.96
C ASP A 49 -3.06 8.45 2.64
N PHE A 50 -2.46 9.61 2.36
CA PHE A 50 -2.76 10.84 3.08
C PHE A 50 -2.73 12.04 2.15
N HIS A 51 -3.70 12.07 1.22
CA HIS A 51 -3.73 13.02 0.11
C HIS A 51 -4.28 14.39 0.51
N PRO A 52 -3.67 15.49 0.03
CA PRO A 52 -4.34 16.79 0.04
C PRO A 52 -5.51 16.80 -0.98
N THR A 53 -6.46 17.68 -0.79
CA THR A 53 -7.68 17.77 -1.63
C THR A 53 -7.37 18.03 -3.12
N GLU A 54 -6.29 18.78 -3.38
CA GLU A 54 -5.84 19.16 -4.73
C GLU A 54 -4.94 18.10 -5.41
N HIS A 55 -4.80 16.91 -4.84
CA HIS A 55 -3.88 15.90 -5.34
C HIS A 55 -4.14 15.54 -6.79
N LYS A 56 -3.08 15.50 -7.61
CA LYS A 56 -3.16 15.31 -9.07
C LYS A 56 -3.45 13.87 -9.51
N SER A 57 -3.45 12.89 -8.63
CA SER A 57 -3.97 11.55 -8.96
C SER A 57 -5.49 11.51 -9.05
N PHE A 58 -6.20 12.52 -8.55
CA PHE A 58 -7.65 12.55 -8.60
C PHE A 58 -8.15 12.99 -9.98
N ALA A 59 -9.03 12.17 -10.57
CA ALA A 59 -9.60 12.40 -11.91
C ALA A 59 -10.25 13.79 -12.04
N VAL A 60 -11.00 14.21 -11.00
CA VAL A 60 -11.70 15.49 -10.99
C VAL A 60 -10.73 16.68 -11.06
N ASN A 61 -9.55 16.58 -10.46
CA ASN A 61 -8.54 17.66 -10.46
C ASN A 61 -7.82 17.82 -11.81
N ASN A 62 -8.07 16.89 -12.75
CA ASN A 62 -7.50 16.92 -14.09
C ASN A 62 -8.57 16.98 -15.21
N GLY A 63 -9.87 17.05 -14.85
CA GLY A 63 -10.96 16.98 -15.82
C GLY A 63 -10.97 15.65 -16.59
N LYS A 64 -10.62 14.55 -15.94
CA LYS A 64 -10.47 13.20 -16.49
C LYS A 64 -11.51 12.24 -15.91
N SER A 65 -11.63 11.07 -16.54
CA SER A 65 -12.46 9.98 -16.04
C SER A 65 -11.66 9.08 -15.10
N VAL A 66 -12.34 8.52 -14.10
CA VAL A 66 -11.74 7.50 -13.23
C VAL A 66 -11.32 6.29 -14.06
N GLY A 67 -10.12 5.76 -13.80
CA GLY A 67 -9.50 4.67 -14.55
C GLY A 67 -8.77 5.11 -15.83
N GLU A 68 -8.89 6.37 -16.27
CA GLU A 68 -8.10 6.90 -17.37
C GLU A 68 -6.62 6.96 -16.98
N ILE A 69 -5.75 6.59 -17.91
CA ILE A 69 -4.31 6.69 -17.70
C ILE A 69 -3.77 7.91 -18.43
N ILE A 70 -3.08 8.78 -17.71
CA ILE A 70 -2.46 9.98 -18.28
C ILE A 70 -0.94 10.00 -18.04
N ASN A 71 -0.25 10.84 -18.78
CA ASN A 71 1.13 11.20 -18.42
C ASN A 71 1.07 12.38 -17.44
N LEU A 72 1.44 12.12 -16.19
CA LEU A 72 1.55 13.14 -15.15
C LEU A 72 3.02 13.38 -14.83
N ASN A 73 3.54 14.54 -15.19
CA ASN A 73 4.93 14.92 -14.94
C ASN A 73 5.97 13.88 -15.42
N GLY A 74 5.71 13.24 -16.59
CA GLY A 74 6.60 12.22 -17.17
C GLY A 74 6.33 10.78 -16.73
N THR A 75 5.41 10.56 -15.80
CA THR A 75 5.04 9.23 -15.28
C THR A 75 3.62 8.85 -15.69
N SER A 76 3.42 7.58 -16.02
CA SER A 76 2.08 7.01 -16.25
C SER A 76 1.31 7.00 -14.93
N GLN A 77 0.17 7.68 -14.89
CA GLN A 77 -0.68 7.81 -13.70
C GLN A 77 -2.11 7.39 -14.02
N THR A 78 -2.61 6.42 -13.27
CA THR A 78 -4.04 6.08 -13.27
C THR A 78 -4.81 7.14 -12.51
N MET A 79 -5.89 7.64 -13.10
CA MET A 79 -6.76 8.62 -12.48
C MET A 79 -7.75 7.97 -11.52
N TRP A 80 -7.71 8.37 -10.27
CA TRP A 80 -8.51 7.79 -9.20
C TRP A 80 -9.71 8.68 -8.83
N PRO A 81 -10.75 8.13 -8.19
CA PRO A 81 -11.73 8.94 -7.48
C PRO A 81 -11.05 9.69 -6.32
N VAL A 82 -11.67 10.71 -5.80
CA VAL A 82 -11.20 11.38 -4.56
C VAL A 82 -11.27 10.37 -3.41
N HIS A 83 -10.13 10.10 -2.77
CA HIS A 83 -10.02 9.12 -1.68
C HIS A 83 -8.92 9.52 -0.69
N CYS A 84 -8.98 8.99 0.50
CA CYS A 84 -7.99 9.15 1.56
C CYS A 84 -7.53 10.61 1.77
N VAL A 85 -8.49 11.56 1.68
CA VAL A 85 -8.20 12.99 1.84
C VAL A 85 -7.95 13.31 3.30
N GLN A 86 -6.91 14.09 3.56
CA GLN A 86 -6.53 14.57 4.89
C GLN A 86 -7.71 15.19 5.62
N GLY A 87 -7.93 14.78 6.87
CA GLY A 87 -8.99 15.32 7.72
C GLY A 87 -10.39 14.76 7.44
N THR A 88 -10.54 13.80 6.54
CA THR A 88 -11.83 13.12 6.28
C THR A 88 -11.90 11.76 6.99
N PRO A 89 -13.09 11.20 7.21
CA PRO A 89 -13.23 9.83 7.73
C PRO A 89 -12.62 8.76 6.82
N GLY A 90 -12.58 9.02 5.51
CA GLY A 90 -12.05 8.07 4.50
C GLY A 90 -10.57 7.75 4.67
N VAL A 91 -9.78 8.74 5.14
CA VAL A 91 -8.34 8.58 5.37
C VAL A 91 -8.01 7.76 6.61
N GLU A 92 -8.95 7.62 7.54
CA GLU A 92 -8.71 6.92 8.78
C GLU A 92 -8.57 5.40 8.57
N PHE A 93 -7.78 4.75 9.41
CA PHE A 93 -7.71 3.28 9.43
C PHE A 93 -9.07 2.68 9.75
N HIS A 94 -9.36 1.54 9.11
CA HIS A 94 -10.60 0.81 9.37
C HIS A 94 -10.73 0.48 10.85
N PRO A 95 -11.93 0.65 11.47
CA PRO A 95 -12.10 0.49 12.93
C PRO A 95 -11.79 -0.91 13.44
N ASP A 96 -11.94 -1.94 12.59
CA ASP A 96 -11.64 -3.33 12.95
C ASP A 96 -10.14 -3.66 12.89
N LEU A 97 -9.29 -2.76 12.37
CA LEU A 97 -7.84 -2.95 12.40
C LEU A 97 -7.30 -2.67 13.80
N GLU A 98 -6.63 -3.64 14.38
CA GLU A 98 -6.04 -3.52 15.71
C GLU A 98 -4.71 -2.74 15.68
N LYS A 99 -4.78 -1.48 15.29
CA LYS A 99 -3.64 -0.58 15.08
C LYS A 99 -2.76 -0.34 16.30
N ASN A 100 -3.20 -0.74 17.50
CA ASN A 100 -2.42 -0.65 18.72
C ASN A 100 -1.19 -1.58 18.74
N HIS A 101 -1.09 -2.54 17.82
CA HIS A 101 0.10 -3.36 17.62
C HIS A 101 1.17 -2.68 16.76
N ALA A 102 0.85 -1.60 16.08
CA ALA A 102 1.81 -0.90 15.24
C ALA A 102 2.92 -0.23 16.05
N THR A 103 4.15 -0.40 15.58
CA THR A 103 5.34 0.29 16.12
C THR A 103 5.61 1.60 15.39
N HIS A 104 5.17 1.71 14.13
CA HIS A 104 5.37 2.89 13.30
C HIS A 104 4.27 3.07 12.27
N ILE A 105 3.98 4.33 11.87
CA ILE A 105 3.03 4.68 10.82
C ILE A 105 3.73 5.52 9.76
N ILE A 106 3.64 5.11 8.50
CA ILE A 106 4.15 5.82 7.33
C ILE A 106 2.98 6.47 6.60
N LYS A 107 2.97 7.79 6.49
CA LYS A 107 2.06 8.52 5.61
C LYS A 107 2.70 8.73 4.25
N LYS A 108 1.94 8.48 3.19
CA LYS A 108 2.39 8.60 1.80
C LYS A 108 1.39 9.38 0.95
N GLY A 109 1.76 9.76 -0.27
CA GLY A 109 0.88 10.51 -1.18
C GLY A 109 0.55 11.92 -0.70
N MET A 110 1.42 12.54 0.10
CA MET A 110 1.20 13.90 0.62
C MET A 110 1.61 15.00 -0.36
N ASN A 111 2.43 14.69 -1.36
CA ASN A 111 2.81 15.65 -2.39
C ASN A 111 1.67 15.74 -3.42
N PRO A 112 1.03 16.91 -3.62
CA PRO A 112 -0.10 17.02 -4.53
C PRO A 112 0.25 16.73 -6.00
N GLU A 113 1.52 16.85 -6.40
CA GLU A 113 1.96 16.71 -7.79
C GLU A 113 2.37 15.29 -8.17
N ILE A 114 2.70 14.42 -7.19
CA ILE A 114 3.24 13.08 -7.42
C ILE A 114 2.57 12.10 -6.49
N ASP A 115 1.97 11.07 -7.05
CA ASP A 115 1.37 9.98 -6.26
C ASP A 115 2.41 9.04 -5.65
N SER A 116 2.02 8.28 -4.65
CA SER A 116 2.89 7.35 -3.93
C SER A 116 2.16 6.04 -3.66
N TYR A 117 2.36 5.06 -4.52
CA TYR A 117 1.83 3.72 -4.28
C TYR A 117 2.68 2.99 -3.23
N SER A 118 4.00 3.03 -3.39
CA SER A 118 4.92 2.34 -2.49
C SER A 118 4.97 2.95 -1.09
N ALA A 119 5.16 2.10 -0.09
CA ALA A 119 5.49 2.51 1.27
C ALA A 119 6.88 3.15 1.38
N PHE A 120 7.75 3.01 0.36
CA PHE A 120 9.14 3.46 0.40
C PHE A 120 9.36 4.77 -0.34
N PHE A 121 8.75 4.95 -1.52
CA PHE A 121 8.99 6.09 -2.39
C PHE A 121 7.70 6.57 -3.07
N ASP A 122 7.71 7.81 -3.54
CA ASP A 122 6.73 8.27 -4.53
C ASP A 122 6.91 7.55 -5.88
N ASN A 123 5.94 7.71 -6.79
CA ASN A 123 5.94 7.01 -8.08
C ASN A 123 7.10 7.43 -9.01
N GLN A 124 7.77 8.54 -8.73
CA GLN A 124 8.95 9.02 -9.47
C GLN A 124 10.26 8.77 -8.74
N LYS A 125 10.22 8.20 -7.52
CA LYS A 125 11.37 7.97 -6.64
C LYS A 125 12.15 9.24 -6.30
N LEU A 126 11.45 10.38 -6.23
CA LEU A 126 12.03 11.68 -5.84
C LEU A 126 11.95 11.92 -4.35
N ILE A 127 10.93 11.36 -3.68
CA ILE A 127 10.71 11.52 -2.25
C ILE A 127 10.73 10.14 -1.60
N ASP A 128 11.64 9.98 -0.64
CA ASP A 128 11.75 8.83 0.25
C ASP A 128 10.88 9.05 1.49
N THR A 129 10.11 8.05 1.90
CA THR A 129 9.31 8.08 3.12
C THR A 129 10.15 7.93 4.39
N GLY A 130 11.40 7.52 4.28
CA GLY A 130 12.28 7.17 5.40
C GLY A 130 12.15 5.72 5.88
N LEU A 131 11.21 4.93 5.32
CA LEU A 131 10.95 3.57 5.78
C LEU A 131 12.17 2.66 5.64
N SER A 132 12.90 2.74 4.52
CA SER A 132 14.08 1.90 4.30
C SER A 132 15.14 2.14 5.38
N ASN A 133 15.46 3.39 5.64
CA ASN A 133 16.43 3.76 6.68
C ASN A 133 15.94 3.35 8.08
N TYR A 134 14.65 3.51 8.36
CA TYR A 134 14.06 3.07 9.62
C TYR A 134 14.25 1.57 9.83
N LEU A 135 13.84 0.74 8.86
CA LEU A 135 13.95 -0.72 8.94
C LEU A 135 15.40 -1.19 9.05
N LYS A 136 16.31 -0.60 8.26
CA LYS A 136 17.75 -0.89 8.33
C LYS A 136 18.36 -0.52 9.68
N SER A 137 17.92 0.58 10.30
CA SER A 137 18.37 0.98 11.64
C SER A 137 17.94 0.02 12.76
N LYS A 138 16.92 -0.79 12.49
CA LYS A 138 16.42 -1.85 13.38
C LYS A 138 17.01 -3.24 13.07
N ASP A 139 17.94 -3.33 12.12
CA ASP A 139 18.53 -4.56 11.59
C ASP A 139 17.48 -5.52 11.00
N ILE A 140 16.39 -4.99 10.41
CA ILE A 140 15.40 -5.79 9.71
C ILE A 140 16.00 -6.32 8.41
N GLU A 141 15.89 -7.61 8.20
CA GLU A 141 16.38 -8.32 7.01
C GLU A 141 15.23 -8.82 6.12
N THR A 142 14.08 -9.12 6.75
CA THR A 142 12.89 -9.65 6.06
C THR A 142 11.71 -8.75 6.31
N VAL A 143 10.96 -8.44 5.24
CA VAL A 143 9.67 -7.78 5.34
C VAL A 143 8.57 -8.71 4.85
N GLU A 144 7.53 -8.87 5.65
CA GLU A 144 6.31 -9.56 5.30
C GLU A 144 5.25 -8.51 4.99
N ILE A 145 4.52 -8.66 3.87
CA ILE A 145 3.63 -7.60 3.36
C ILE A 145 2.21 -8.13 3.22
N VAL A 146 1.26 -7.34 3.69
CA VAL A 146 -0.19 -7.54 3.60
C VAL A 146 -0.88 -6.21 3.28
N GLY A 147 -2.15 -6.23 2.92
CA GLY A 147 -2.96 -5.02 2.79
C GLY A 147 -3.57 -4.79 1.42
N LEU A 148 -3.85 -3.53 1.12
CA LEU A 148 -4.58 -3.06 -0.06
C LEU A 148 -3.76 -2.03 -0.86
N ALA A 149 -3.92 -1.97 -2.18
CA ALA A 149 -4.44 -3.04 -3.00
C ALA A 149 -3.28 -3.82 -3.61
N LEU A 150 -3.46 -5.13 -3.79
CA LEU A 150 -2.44 -6.05 -4.27
C LEU A 150 -1.76 -5.55 -5.55
N ASP A 151 -2.54 -5.09 -6.51
CA ASP A 151 -2.12 -4.67 -7.86
C ASP A 151 -1.54 -3.24 -7.92
N TYR A 152 -1.59 -2.49 -6.82
CA TYR A 152 -1.03 -1.13 -6.69
C TYR A 152 -0.12 -1.01 -5.46
N CYS A 153 -0.60 -0.46 -4.35
CA CYS A 153 0.26 -0.11 -3.22
C CYS A 153 1.05 -1.30 -2.68
N VAL A 154 0.44 -2.49 -2.58
CA VAL A 154 1.13 -3.70 -2.13
C VAL A 154 2.21 -4.13 -3.13
N LYS A 155 1.88 -4.18 -4.43
CA LYS A 155 2.84 -4.51 -5.50
C LYS A 155 4.07 -3.61 -5.47
N TYR A 156 3.86 -2.30 -5.52
CA TYR A 156 4.97 -1.36 -5.55
C TYR A 156 5.79 -1.35 -4.26
N THR A 157 5.13 -1.57 -3.10
CA THR A 157 5.83 -1.77 -1.83
C THR A 157 6.73 -3.01 -1.87
N CYS A 158 6.25 -4.14 -2.41
CA CYS A 158 7.06 -5.35 -2.57
C CYS A 158 8.26 -5.12 -3.48
N ILE A 159 8.04 -4.47 -4.64
CA ILE A 159 9.11 -4.21 -5.63
C ILE A 159 10.19 -3.32 -5.03
N ASP A 160 9.80 -2.24 -4.36
CA ASP A 160 10.75 -1.32 -3.75
C ASP A 160 11.48 -1.97 -2.56
N ALA A 161 10.79 -2.78 -1.75
CA ALA A 161 11.44 -3.52 -0.68
C ALA A 161 12.54 -4.46 -1.20
N VAL A 162 12.30 -5.16 -2.32
CA VAL A 162 13.34 -5.98 -2.98
C VAL A 162 14.50 -5.11 -3.45
N SER A 163 14.21 -3.96 -4.08
CA SER A 163 15.26 -3.05 -4.57
C SER A 163 16.08 -2.42 -3.45
N GLU A 164 15.49 -2.27 -2.26
CA GLU A 164 16.16 -1.80 -1.05
C GLU A 164 16.98 -2.90 -0.32
N GLY A 165 16.97 -4.13 -0.84
CA GLY A 165 17.77 -5.24 -0.37
C GLY A 165 17.11 -6.12 0.70
N PHE A 166 15.82 -5.95 0.97
CA PHE A 166 15.09 -6.80 1.90
C PHE A 166 14.70 -8.14 1.26
N LYS A 167 14.67 -9.20 2.06
CA LYS A 167 13.92 -10.41 1.70
C LYS A 167 12.44 -10.10 1.85
N VAL A 168 11.64 -10.36 0.80
CA VAL A 168 10.23 -9.98 0.76
C VAL A 168 9.34 -11.20 0.70
N ILE A 169 8.33 -11.25 1.58
CA ILE A 169 7.30 -12.28 1.63
C ILE A 169 5.94 -11.59 1.53
N LEU A 170 5.18 -11.93 0.50
CA LEU A 170 3.79 -11.49 0.35
C LEU A 170 2.85 -12.56 0.88
N HIS A 171 1.97 -12.21 1.82
CA HIS A 171 0.88 -13.06 2.26
C HIS A 171 -0.33 -12.84 1.36
N PHE A 172 -0.55 -13.71 0.39
CA PHE A 172 -1.62 -13.54 -0.60
C PHE A 172 -3.01 -13.48 0.04
N ASN A 173 -3.28 -14.33 1.05
CA ASN A 173 -4.54 -14.31 1.79
C ASN A 173 -4.78 -13.01 2.59
N GLY A 174 -3.73 -12.25 2.84
CA GLY A 174 -3.77 -10.94 3.48
C GLY A 174 -3.93 -9.78 2.50
N THR A 175 -4.32 -10.03 1.23
CA THR A 175 -4.45 -8.99 0.21
C THR A 175 -5.75 -9.10 -0.59
N LYS A 176 -6.15 -7.98 -1.21
CA LYS A 176 -7.19 -7.89 -2.26
C LYS A 176 -6.73 -6.90 -3.30
N ALA A 177 -7.17 -7.08 -4.55
CA ALA A 177 -6.83 -6.25 -5.69
C ALA A 177 -7.99 -5.35 -6.12
N VAL A 178 -7.68 -4.20 -6.69
CA VAL A 178 -8.66 -3.33 -7.38
C VAL A 178 -9.23 -4.04 -8.61
N ASN A 179 -8.36 -4.72 -9.37
CA ASN A 179 -8.75 -5.44 -10.60
C ASN A 179 -9.47 -4.53 -11.60
N LEU A 180 -8.86 -3.43 -12.02
CA LEU A 180 -9.38 -2.65 -13.16
C LEU A 180 -9.56 -3.54 -14.40
N HIS A 181 -8.71 -4.56 -14.56
CA HIS A 181 -8.86 -5.65 -15.50
C HIS A 181 -8.91 -7.00 -14.74
N PRO A 182 -9.67 -7.99 -15.24
CA PRO A 182 -9.92 -9.26 -14.51
C PRO A 182 -8.67 -10.05 -14.10
N ASP A 183 -7.58 -9.91 -14.85
CA ASP A 183 -6.34 -10.66 -14.61
C ASP A 183 -5.27 -9.87 -13.81
N ASP A 184 -5.56 -8.65 -13.35
CA ASP A 184 -4.55 -7.79 -12.72
C ASP A 184 -3.94 -8.43 -11.46
N ALA A 185 -4.76 -9.03 -10.60
CA ALA A 185 -4.26 -9.74 -9.42
C ALA A 185 -3.31 -10.89 -9.79
N LYS A 186 -3.68 -11.69 -10.79
CA LYS A 186 -2.88 -12.83 -11.27
C LYS A 186 -1.56 -12.36 -11.88
N ASN A 187 -1.62 -11.36 -12.76
CA ASN A 187 -0.45 -10.79 -13.42
C ASN A 187 0.50 -10.17 -12.41
N THR A 188 -0.04 -9.51 -11.38
CA THR A 188 0.74 -8.96 -10.27
C THR A 188 1.52 -10.05 -9.52
N VAL A 189 0.88 -11.16 -9.18
CA VAL A 189 1.56 -12.28 -8.50
C VAL A 189 2.71 -12.83 -9.37
N PHE A 190 2.50 -13.01 -10.68
CA PHE A 190 3.56 -13.46 -11.58
C PHE A 190 4.73 -12.46 -11.62
N GLU A 191 4.44 -11.17 -11.78
CA GLU A 191 5.47 -10.13 -11.78
C GLU A 191 6.28 -10.13 -10.46
N LEU A 192 5.62 -10.26 -9.31
CA LEU A 192 6.28 -10.28 -8.01
C LEU A 192 7.19 -11.50 -7.85
N LEU A 193 6.75 -12.68 -8.28
CA LEU A 193 7.58 -13.90 -8.28
C LEU A 193 8.83 -13.73 -9.14
N GLU A 194 8.71 -13.16 -10.35
CA GLU A 194 9.85 -12.88 -11.24
C GLU A 194 10.85 -11.89 -10.62
N LYS A 195 10.36 -10.97 -9.78
CA LYS A 195 11.20 -10.00 -9.04
C LYS A 195 11.81 -10.56 -7.75
N GLY A 196 11.58 -11.84 -7.44
CA GLY A 196 12.17 -12.50 -6.28
C GLY A 196 11.37 -12.37 -4.98
N VAL A 197 10.12 -11.92 -5.05
CA VAL A 197 9.20 -11.94 -3.90
C VAL A 197 8.73 -13.37 -3.66
N SER A 198 8.78 -13.82 -2.40
CA SER A 198 8.16 -15.08 -1.99
C SER A 198 6.67 -14.86 -1.73
N VAL A 199 5.80 -15.60 -2.41
CA VAL A 199 4.34 -15.51 -2.20
C VAL A 199 3.88 -16.72 -1.42
N ILE A 200 3.18 -16.49 -0.31
CA ILE A 200 2.62 -17.54 0.55
C ILE A 200 1.11 -17.31 0.76
N ASN A 201 0.40 -18.39 1.12
CA ASN A 201 -1.04 -18.36 1.43
C ASN A 201 -1.29 -18.18 2.93
#